data_54165a466f054b700ae4cae3ccb6fc4f
#
_entry.id   54165a466f054b700ae4cae3ccb6fc4f
#
_cell.length_a   1.000
_cell.length_b   1.000
_cell.length_c   1.000
_cell.angle_alpha   90.00
_cell.angle_beta   90.00
_cell.angle_gamma   90.00
#
_symmetry.space_group_name_H-M   'P 1'
#
loop_
_entity.id
_entity.type
_entity.pdbx_description
1 polymer ?
#
loop_
_entity_poly.entity_id
_entity_poly.type
_entity_poly.pdbx_seq_one_letter_code
_entity_poly.pdbx_strand_id
1 'polypeptide(L)'
;MNNRILVLSNSWGGLHSFRKEVFQSFRDKGNEVYISCPLAGDIEKAKWFENIGCKCIDTQFNRQGTNPVADIKLMFTYRRLIKEIKPLAVLSYTIKPNLYGGMACALCKVPQIANITGLGAAVEYPGLIQKFTIMLYKLGLRKTYMTFFQNDTNMQFCKNHGMVNENVALIPGSGVNLQYHEQKPFPAETELVRFVFCSRIRFEKGIEEYIAAAQHCFDKGYNTEFIVLGSCEGDYENILNDLTQKGILKYVGPQCDVRPFFALGQCTIHPTFYPEGMSNVLLESCATGRAIITTNRPGCREIVDDGINGFVVNQQDCNDLISKVETFLALPHEKRKAMGEAARRKVEKEFDRQIVIDAYLSEIEKIKTKK
;
A
#
# COMPACT_ATOMS: atom_id res chain seq x y z
N MET A 1 -17.90 -1.82 29.82
CA MET A 1 -17.58 -0.74 28.86
C MET A 1 -17.81 -1.24 27.46
N ASN A 2 -18.22 -0.37 26.52
CA ASN A 2 -18.36 -0.79 25.11
C ASN A 2 -16.97 -0.97 24.49
N ASN A 3 -16.67 -2.17 23.99
CA ASN A 3 -15.38 -2.55 23.40
C ASN A 3 -15.51 -3.04 21.94
N ARG A 4 -16.62 -2.71 21.27
CA ARG A 4 -16.89 -3.13 19.90
C ARG A 4 -16.26 -2.17 18.91
N ILE A 5 -15.52 -2.69 17.95
CA ILE A 5 -14.89 -1.96 16.86
C ILE A 5 -15.48 -2.49 15.55
N LEU A 6 -15.99 -1.60 14.70
CA LEU A 6 -16.45 -1.95 13.35
C LEU A 6 -15.43 -1.51 12.32
N VAL A 7 -15.01 -2.42 11.46
CA VAL A 7 -14.08 -2.18 10.36
C VAL A 7 -14.85 -2.21 9.05
N LEU A 8 -14.68 -1.17 8.22
CA LEU A 8 -15.27 -1.06 6.89
C LEU A 8 -14.15 -1.10 5.84
N SER A 9 -14.23 -2.06 4.91
CA SER A 9 -13.24 -2.22 3.84
C SER A 9 -13.88 -2.74 2.56
N ASN A 10 -13.12 -2.73 1.46
CA ASN A 10 -13.51 -3.30 0.19
C ASN A 10 -12.66 -4.50 -0.24
N SER A 11 -11.69 -4.95 0.59
CA SER A 11 -10.77 -6.02 0.23
C SER A 11 -10.28 -6.80 1.44
N TRP A 12 -10.66 -8.07 1.51
CA TRP A 12 -10.11 -9.01 2.50
C TRP A 12 -8.60 -9.21 2.30
N GLY A 13 -8.16 -9.29 1.02
CA GLY A 13 -6.74 -9.38 0.70
C GLY A 13 -5.94 -8.20 1.23
N GLY A 14 -6.44 -6.98 1.04
CA GLY A 14 -5.81 -5.78 1.56
C GLY A 14 -5.77 -5.74 3.09
N LEU A 15 -6.85 -6.15 3.75
CA LEU A 15 -6.88 -6.24 5.21
C LEU A 15 -5.89 -7.30 5.72
N HIS A 16 -5.88 -8.49 5.12
CA HIS A 16 -5.03 -9.59 5.54
C HIS A 16 -3.54 -9.27 5.35
N SER A 17 -3.15 -8.74 4.20
CA SER A 17 -1.74 -8.46 3.91
C SER A 17 -1.20 -7.28 4.73
N PHE A 18 -2.05 -6.27 5.00
CA PHE A 18 -1.56 -4.99 5.48
C PHE A 18 -2.13 -4.54 6.84
N ARG A 19 -3.11 -5.24 7.41
CA ARG A 19 -3.81 -4.79 8.64
C ARG A 19 -4.11 -5.90 9.64
N LYS A 20 -3.78 -7.16 9.33
CA LYS A 20 -4.12 -8.29 10.19
C LYS A 20 -3.57 -8.14 11.62
N GLU A 21 -2.35 -7.63 11.77
CA GLU A 21 -1.72 -7.44 13.07
C GLU A 21 -2.40 -6.33 13.89
N VAL A 22 -2.95 -5.30 13.25
CA VAL A 22 -3.76 -4.27 13.92
C VAL A 22 -5.01 -4.89 14.54
N PHE A 23 -5.71 -5.75 13.80
CA PHE A 23 -6.94 -6.37 14.31
C PHE A 23 -6.64 -7.46 15.35
N GLN A 24 -5.55 -8.20 15.19
CA GLN A 24 -5.05 -9.11 16.23
C GLN A 24 -4.82 -8.34 17.53
N SER A 25 -4.10 -7.20 17.47
CA SER A 25 -3.81 -6.38 18.64
C SER A 25 -5.08 -5.84 19.32
N PHE A 26 -6.13 -5.51 18.54
CA PHE A 26 -7.41 -5.16 19.14
C PHE A 26 -8.05 -6.34 19.88
N ARG A 27 -7.99 -7.56 19.30
CA ARG A 27 -8.50 -8.76 19.94
C ARG A 27 -7.74 -9.09 21.22
N ASP A 28 -6.41 -8.99 21.19
CA ASP A 28 -5.53 -9.22 22.34
C ASP A 28 -5.81 -8.24 23.50
N LYS A 29 -6.24 -7.02 23.17
CA LYS A 29 -6.71 -6.01 24.12
C LYS A 29 -8.18 -6.19 24.56
N GLY A 30 -8.82 -7.32 24.22
CA GLY A 30 -10.18 -7.67 24.61
C GLY A 30 -11.29 -6.92 23.86
N ASN A 31 -11.00 -6.30 22.70
CA ASN A 31 -12.05 -5.67 21.90
C ASN A 31 -12.76 -6.72 21.02
N GLU A 32 -14.08 -6.56 20.84
CA GLU A 32 -14.84 -7.28 19.83
C GLU A 32 -14.68 -6.58 18.47
N VAL A 33 -14.14 -7.28 17.48
CA VAL A 33 -13.88 -6.73 16.13
C VAL A 33 -14.88 -7.30 15.15
N TYR A 34 -15.63 -6.41 14.49
CA TYR A 34 -16.56 -6.70 13.41
C TYR A 34 -15.96 -6.19 12.11
N ILE A 35 -15.94 -6.99 11.04
CA ILE A 35 -15.36 -6.60 9.75
C ILE A 35 -16.42 -6.70 8.66
N SER A 36 -16.80 -5.58 8.07
CA SER A 36 -17.75 -5.47 6.95
C SER A 36 -16.94 -5.30 5.66
N CYS A 37 -16.99 -6.30 4.78
CA CYS A 37 -16.24 -6.35 3.52
C CYS A 37 -16.94 -7.32 2.54
N PRO A 38 -16.90 -7.09 1.21
CA PRO A 38 -17.46 -8.04 0.25
C PRO A 38 -16.72 -9.38 0.26
N LEU A 39 -17.42 -10.50 0.42
CA LEU A 39 -16.83 -11.87 0.45
C LEU A 39 -16.36 -12.37 -0.92
N ALA A 40 -16.74 -11.72 -2.01
CA ALA A 40 -16.45 -12.19 -3.36
C ALA A 40 -14.96 -12.48 -3.58
N GLY A 41 -14.61 -13.77 -3.72
CA GLY A 41 -13.28 -14.25 -4.12
C GLY A 41 -12.24 -14.43 -3.01
N ASP A 42 -12.51 -14.01 -1.76
CA ASP A 42 -11.50 -13.97 -0.69
C ASP A 42 -11.94 -14.71 0.61
N ILE A 43 -12.69 -15.80 0.48
CA ILE A 43 -13.29 -16.54 1.60
C ILE A 43 -12.23 -17.04 2.60
N GLU A 44 -11.09 -17.54 2.14
CA GLU A 44 -10.02 -18.04 3.02
C GLU A 44 -9.44 -16.93 3.90
N LYS A 45 -9.29 -15.73 3.35
CA LYS A 45 -8.80 -14.58 4.12
C LYS A 45 -9.83 -14.11 5.15
N ALA A 46 -11.13 -14.16 4.82
CA ALA A 46 -12.19 -13.90 5.80
C ALA A 46 -12.16 -14.93 6.94
N LYS A 47 -12.02 -16.23 6.65
CA LYS A 47 -11.88 -17.29 7.64
C LYS A 47 -10.68 -17.08 8.57
N TRP A 48 -9.57 -16.56 8.05
CA TRP A 48 -8.43 -16.22 8.90
C TRP A 48 -8.81 -15.21 9.99
N PHE A 49 -9.59 -14.18 9.65
CA PHE A 49 -10.08 -13.21 10.64
C PHE A 49 -11.08 -13.84 11.62
N GLU A 50 -11.94 -14.74 11.15
CA GLU A 50 -12.85 -15.50 12.03
C GLU A 50 -12.07 -16.36 13.04
N ASN A 51 -11.00 -17.01 12.61
CA ASN A 51 -10.14 -17.85 13.47
C ASN A 51 -9.48 -17.06 14.60
N ILE A 52 -9.17 -15.77 14.39
CA ILE A 52 -8.68 -14.90 15.48
C ILE A 52 -9.82 -14.25 16.29
N GLY A 53 -11.06 -14.67 16.05
CA GLY A 53 -12.24 -14.24 16.81
C GLY A 53 -12.88 -12.93 16.31
N CYS A 54 -12.60 -12.47 15.10
CA CYS A 54 -13.35 -11.39 14.47
C CYS A 54 -14.70 -11.90 13.95
N LYS A 55 -15.70 -11.02 13.89
CA LYS A 55 -17.00 -11.30 13.30
C LYS A 55 -17.07 -10.71 11.89
N CYS A 56 -17.02 -11.57 10.86
CA CYS A 56 -17.03 -11.18 9.46
C CYS A 56 -18.45 -10.99 8.95
N ILE A 57 -18.70 -9.89 8.25
CA ILE A 57 -20.00 -9.50 7.71
C ILE A 57 -19.84 -9.29 6.21
N ASP A 58 -20.55 -10.08 5.41
CA ASP A 58 -20.59 -9.86 3.96
C ASP A 58 -21.40 -8.61 3.64
N THR A 59 -20.74 -7.65 2.99
CA THR A 59 -21.36 -6.41 2.55
C THR A 59 -21.04 -6.19 1.09
N GLN A 60 -21.95 -6.62 0.21
CA GLN A 60 -21.74 -6.58 -1.23
C GLN A 60 -21.85 -5.15 -1.78
N PHE A 61 -20.86 -4.71 -2.53
CA PHE A 61 -20.88 -3.49 -3.34
C PHE A 61 -19.80 -3.53 -4.44
N ASN A 62 -20.00 -2.76 -5.50
CA ASN A 62 -19.01 -2.66 -6.57
C ASN A 62 -17.89 -1.71 -6.15
N ARG A 63 -16.66 -2.24 -6.12
CA ARG A 63 -15.45 -1.49 -5.72
C ARG A 63 -15.15 -0.32 -6.64
N GLN A 64 -15.33 -0.49 -7.96
CA GLN A 64 -14.96 0.47 -9.01
C GLN A 64 -16.15 1.20 -9.61
N GLY A 65 -17.37 0.74 -9.34
CA GLY A 65 -18.59 1.33 -9.91
C GLY A 65 -18.82 2.76 -9.40
N THR A 66 -19.40 3.60 -10.25
CA THR A 66 -19.74 4.99 -9.96
C THR A 66 -21.25 5.24 -9.93
N ASN A 67 -22.04 4.22 -9.58
CA ASN A 67 -23.50 4.31 -9.52
C ASN A 67 -23.94 5.00 -8.21
N PRO A 68 -24.49 6.24 -8.26
CA PRO A 68 -24.86 6.99 -7.04
C PRO A 68 -25.93 6.30 -6.20
N VAL A 69 -26.88 5.59 -6.84
CA VAL A 69 -27.96 4.87 -6.13
C VAL A 69 -27.38 3.72 -5.31
N ALA A 70 -26.44 2.94 -5.89
CA ALA A 70 -25.76 1.86 -5.20
C ALA A 70 -24.90 2.41 -4.03
N ASP A 71 -24.29 3.55 -4.21
CA ASP A 71 -23.46 4.20 -3.21
C ASP A 71 -24.27 4.75 -2.02
N ILE A 72 -25.44 5.34 -2.30
CA ILE A 72 -26.40 5.75 -1.26
C ILE A 72 -26.92 4.51 -0.48
N LYS A 73 -27.22 3.42 -1.19
CA LYS A 73 -27.61 2.16 -0.55
C LYS A 73 -26.51 1.62 0.37
N LEU A 74 -25.25 1.71 -0.04
CA LEU A 74 -24.10 1.33 0.79
C LEU A 74 -24.00 2.17 2.06
N MET A 75 -24.20 3.49 1.97
CA MET A 75 -24.23 4.38 3.14
C MET A 75 -25.34 3.96 4.14
N PHE A 76 -26.53 3.64 3.66
CA PHE A 76 -27.62 3.17 4.55
C PHE A 76 -27.34 1.78 5.13
N THR A 77 -26.66 0.90 4.39
CA THR A 77 -26.19 -0.40 4.90
C THR A 77 -25.20 -0.19 6.06
N TYR A 78 -24.22 0.67 5.90
CA TYR A 78 -23.28 1.02 6.98
C TYR A 78 -24.01 1.65 8.19
N ARG A 79 -24.96 2.56 7.93
CA ARG A 79 -25.76 3.15 9.01
C ARG A 79 -26.55 2.10 9.79
N ARG A 80 -27.13 1.07 9.13
CA ARG A 80 -27.81 -0.05 9.77
C ARG A 80 -26.83 -0.85 10.63
N LEU A 81 -25.68 -1.26 10.09
CA LEU A 81 -24.65 -1.99 10.83
C LEU A 81 -24.19 -1.23 12.09
N ILE A 82 -23.95 0.08 11.96
CA ILE A 82 -23.57 0.92 13.11
C ILE A 82 -24.65 0.92 14.20
N LYS A 83 -25.93 0.98 13.82
CA LYS A 83 -27.03 0.96 14.78
C LYS A 83 -27.21 -0.40 15.47
N GLU A 84 -27.01 -1.50 14.74
CA GLU A 84 -27.13 -2.88 15.25
C GLU A 84 -25.94 -3.24 16.15
N ILE A 85 -24.71 -2.97 15.71
CA ILE A 85 -23.47 -3.31 16.43
C ILE A 85 -23.22 -2.33 17.58
N LYS A 86 -23.61 -1.08 17.43
CA LYS A 86 -23.33 0.04 18.37
C LYS A 86 -21.84 0.11 18.72
N PRO A 87 -20.94 0.26 17.73
CA PRO A 87 -19.52 0.21 17.98
C PRO A 87 -19.03 1.43 18.78
N LEU A 88 -17.93 1.24 19.52
CA LEU A 88 -17.18 2.30 20.17
C LEU A 88 -16.60 3.26 19.13
N ALA A 89 -16.03 2.71 18.07
CA ALA A 89 -15.46 3.41 16.93
C ALA A 89 -15.62 2.59 15.65
N VAL A 90 -15.57 3.28 14.51
CA VAL A 90 -15.55 2.69 13.16
C VAL A 90 -14.19 2.99 12.52
N LEU A 91 -13.48 1.96 12.08
CA LEU A 91 -12.29 2.09 11.24
C LEU A 91 -12.68 1.92 9.78
N SER A 92 -12.16 2.75 8.89
CA SER A 92 -12.49 2.65 7.48
C SER A 92 -11.24 2.76 6.59
N TYR A 93 -11.20 1.91 5.58
CA TYR A 93 -10.10 1.80 4.61
C TYR A 93 -10.65 1.86 3.20
N THR A 94 -9.91 2.47 2.29
CA THR A 94 -10.28 2.68 0.89
C THR A 94 -11.39 3.71 0.68
N ILE A 95 -11.57 4.14 -0.58
CA ILE A 95 -12.37 5.33 -0.91
C ILE A 95 -13.83 5.20 -0.44
N LYS A 96 -14.59 4.22 -0.94
CA LYS A 96 -16.02 4.11 -0.63
C LYS A 96 -16.32 3.89 0.87
N PRO A 97 -15.64 2.98 1.59
CA PRO A 97 -15.77 2.86 3.04
C PRO A 97 -15.43 4.15 3.80
N ASN A 98 -14.41 4.89 3.39
CA ASN A 98 -14.08 6.17 4.00
C ASN A 98 -15.19 7.20 3.82
N LEU A 99 -15.72 7.33 2.61
CA LEU A 99 -16.74 8.33 2.28
C LEU A 99 -18.10 7.97 2.87
N TYR A 100 -18.65 6.84 2.48
CA TYR A 100 -20.02 6.45 2.86
C TYR A 100 -20.10 5.95 4.31
N GLY A 101 -19.02 5.33 4.81
CA GLY A 101 -18.85 5.02 6.23
C GLY A 101 -18.80 6.29 7.08
N GLY A 102 -18.09 7.32 6.62
CA GLY A 102 -18.00 8.61 7.30
C GLY A 102 -19.35 9.33 7.38
N MET A 103 -20.09 9.36 6.29
CA MET A 103 -21.45 9.91 6.29
C MET A 103 -22.36 9.15 7.27
N ALA A 104 -22.30 7.80 7.27
CA ALA A 104 -23.07 6.96 8.19
C ALA A 104 -22.68 7.18 9.65
N CYS A 105 -21.37 7.29 9.94
CA CYS A 105 -20.85 7.59 11.28
C CYS A 105 -21.33 8.96 11.77
N ALA A 106 -21.28 9.98 10.92
CA ALA A 106 -21.77 11.32 11.24
C ALA A 106 -23.27 11.32 11.60
N LEU A 107 -24.10 10.57 10.85
CA LEU A 107 -25.52 10.40 11.12
C LEU A 107 -25.82 9.65 12.42
N CYS A 108 -24.94 8.72 12.81
CA CYS A 108 -25.09 7.92 14.03
C CYS A 108 -24.32 8.50 15.22
N LYS A 109 -23.56 9.59 15.05
CA LYS A 109 -22.70 10.21 16.07
C LYS A 109 -21.68 9.21 16.67
N VAL A 110 -21.12 8.33 15.83
CA VAL A 110 -20.09 7.37 16.22
C VAL A 110 -18.74 7.85 15.69
N PRO A 111 -17.65 7.84 16.49
CA PRO A 111 -16.32 8.20 16.05
C PRO A 111 -15.85 7.34 14.87
N GLN A 112 -15.37 7.97 13.80
CA GLN A 112 -14.69 7.32 12.68
C GLN A 112 -13.19 7.61 12.72
N ILE A 113 -12.38 6.58 12.55
CA ILE A 113 -10.95 6.67 12.24
C ILE A 113 -10.81 6.25 10.78
N ALA A 114 -10.59 7.21 9.89
CA ALA A 114 -10.43 6.97 8.46
C ALA A 114 -8.93 6.82 8.12
N ASN A 115 -8.59 5.89 7.22
CA ASN A 115 -7.23 5.77 6.67
C ASN A 115 -7.27 6.03 5.16
N ILE A 116 -6.56 7.06 4.73
CA ILE A 116 -6.40 7.42 3.32
C ILE A 116 -5.20 6.66 2.77
N THR A 117 -5.47 5.54 2.10
CA THR A 117 -4.46 4.68 1.45
C THR A 117 -4.06 5.16 0.05
N GLY A 118 -4.52 6.33 -0.33
CA GLY A 118 -4.41 6.99 -1.64
C GLY A 118 -5.73 7.68 -1.95
N LEU A 119 -5.66 8.79 -2.68
CA LEU A 119 -6.85 9.56 -3.04
C LEU A 119 -7.52 9.07 -4.32
N GLY A 120 -6.82 8.23 -5.09
CA GLY A 120 -7.26 7.71 -6.38
C GLY A 120 -6.99 8.70 -7.53
N ALA A 121 -6.98 8.18 -8.76
CA ALA A 121 -6.67 8.97 -9.96
C ALA A 121 -7.66 10.12 -10.22
N ALA A 122 -8.89 10.02 -9.71
CA ALA A 122 -9.93 11.03 -9.91
C ALA A 122 -9.60 12.41 -9.31
N VAL A 123 -8.62 12.52 -8.42
CA VAL A 123 -8.19 13.80 -7.83
C VAL A 123 -6.90 14.35 -8.46
N GLU A 124 -6.23 13.61 -9.33
CA GLU A 124 -4.94 14.00 -9.88
C GLU A 124 -5.01 15.15 -10.88
N TYR A 125 -6.05 15.12 -11.72
CA TYR A 125 -6.17 16.07 -12.81
C TYR A 125 -7.32 17.06 -12.53
N PRO A 126 -7.08 18.38 -12.67
CA PRO A 126 -8.12 19.39 -12.53
C PRO A 126 -9.30 19.15 -13.49
N GLY A 127 -10.53 19.24 -12.98
CA GLY A 127 -11.73 19.05 -13.80
C GLY A 127 -12.99 18.85 -12.97
N LEU A 128 -14.11 18.57 -13.65
CA LEU A 128 -15.41 18.35 -12.99
C LEU A 128 -15.41 17.11 -12.12
N ILE A 129 -14.72 16.04 -12.56
CA ILE A 129 -14.59 14.78 -11.81
C ILE A 129 -13.83 15.03 -10.49
N GLN A 130 -12.73 15.78 -10.54
CA GLN A 130 -11.98 16.16 -9.35
C GLN A 130 -12.83 16.96 -8.38
N LYS A 131 -13.55 17.99 -8.87
CA LYS A 131 -14.43 18.84 -8.03
C LYS A 131 -15.53 18.01 -7.34
N PHE A 132 -16.16 17.11 -8.09
CA PHE A 132 -17.17 16.22 -7.55
C PHE A 132 -16.57 15.26 -6.49
N THR A 133 -15.42 14.69 -6.78
CA THR A 133 -14.70 13.79 -5.84
C THR A 133 -14.31 14.53 -4.56
N ILE A 134 -13.78 15.75 -4.66
CA ILE A 134 -13.47 16.60 -3.51
C ILE A 134 -14.74 16.87 -2.67
N MET A 135 -15.87 17.15 -3.31
CA MET A 135 -17.13 17.36 -2.60
C MET A 135 -17.55 16.10 -1.82
N LEU A 136 -17.45 14.91 -2.42
CA LEU A 136 -17.73 13.65 -1.73
C LEU A 136 -16.80 13.43 -0.53
N TYR A 137 -15.51 13.69 -0.71
CA TYR A 137 -14.53 13.59 0.39
C TYR A 137 -14.88 14.56 1.55
N LYS A 138 -15.29 15.80 1.25
CA LYS A 138 -15.77 16.75 2.28
C LYS A 138 -16.94 16.19 3.07
N LEU A 139 -17.91 15.58 2.40
CA LEU A 139 -19.09 15.00 3.07
C LEU A 139 -18.72 13.80 3.95
N GLY A 140 -17.73 12.99 3.51
CA GLY A 140 -17.33 11.78 4.23
C GLY A 140 -16.33 12.03 5.37
N LEU A 141 -15.40 12.98 5.20
CA LEU A 141 -14.25 13.11 6.11
C LEU A 141 -14.29 14.31 7.07
N ARG A 142 -15.05 15.37 6.79
CA ARG A 142 -15.05 16.57 7.67
C ARG A 142 -15.50 16.33 9.11
N LYS A 143 -16.24 15.24 9.36
CA LYS A 143 -16.73 14.89 10.70
C LYS A 143 -16.04 13.65 11.28
N THR A 144 -14.92 13.21 10.69
CA THR A 144 -14.13 12.11 11.25
C THR A 144 -13.56 12.48 12.62
N TYR A 145 -13.44 11.49 13.49
CA TYR A 145 -12.73 11.67 14.75
C TYR A 145 -11.24 11.83 14.54
N MET A 146 -10.66 11.01 13.63
CA MET A 146 -9.27 11.04 13.21
C MET A 146 -9.15 10.61 11.74
N THR A 147 -8.31 11.28 10.97
CA THR A 147 -7.95 10.84 9.61
C THR A 147 -6.45 10.59 9.52
N PHE A 148 -6.07 9.34 9.30
CA PHE A 148 -4.70 8.95 9.03
C PHE A 148 -4.37 9.06 7.55
N PHE A 149 -3.23 9.67 7.24
CA PHE A 149 -2.63 9.74 5.91
C PHE A 149 -1.32 8.96 5.87
N GLN A 150 -0.94 8.48 4.69
CA GLN A 150 0.27 7.70 4.50
C GLN A 150 1.44 8.52 3.93
N ASN A 151 1.16 9.70 3.37
CA ASN A 151 2.17 10.68 2.94
C ASN A 151 1.65 12.10 3.12
N ASP A 152 2.58 13.04 3.25
CA ASP A 152 2.27 14.45 3.50
C ASP A 152 1.55 15.11 2.31
N THR A 153 1.91 14.75 1.08
CA THR A 153 1.29 15.32 -0.13
C THR A 153 -0.23 15.13 -0.13
N ASN A 154 -0.71 13.92 0.16
CA ASN A 154 -2.13 13.63 0.24
C ASN A 154 -2.79 14.36 1.42
N MET A 155 -2.11 14.47 2.55
CA MET A 155 -2.61 15.20 3.72
C MET A 155 -2.76 16.70 3.41
N GLN A 156 -1.76 17.33 2.84
CA GLN A 156 -1.81 18.75 2.47
C GLN A 156 -2.86 19.01 1.39
N PHE A 157 -2.96 18.14 0.40
CA PHE A 157 -4.02 18.24 -0.61
C PHE A 157 -5.41 18.26 0.04
N CYS A 158 -5.69 17.33 0.96
CA CYS A 158 -6.97 17.27 1.65
C CYS A 158 -7.23 18.47 2.56
N LYS A 159 -6.22 18.97 3.26
CA LYS A 159 -6.31 20.20 4.08
C LYS A 159 -6.60 21.41 3.22
N ASN A 160 -5.84 21.64 2.15
CA ASN A 160 -5.96 22.78 1.26
C ASN A 160 -7.33 22.85 0.56
N HIS A 161 -7.96 21.69 0.33
CA HIS A 161 -9.29 21.63 -0.25
C HIS A 161 -10.41 21.54 0.81
N GLY A 162 -10.10 21.62 2.11
CA GLY A 162 -11.08 21.54 3.21
C GLY A 162 -11.86 20.23 3.24
N MET A 163 -11.20 19.11 2.86
CA MET A 163 -11.80 17.79 2.84
C MET A 163 -11.83 17.13 4.21
N VAL A 164 -10.96 17.54 5.11
CA VAL A 164 -10.79 17.02 6.47
C VAL A 164 -10.88 18.13 7.50
N ASN A 165 -11.04 17.78 8.76
CA ASN A 165 -10.89 18.68 9.91
C ASN A 165 -9.42 18.69 10.40
N GLU A 166 -9.16 19.33 11.55
CA GLU A 166 -7.81 19.47 12.13
C GLU A 166 -7.25 18.15 12.71
N ASN A 167 -8.10 17.14 12.94
CA ASN A 167 -7.70 15.87 13.54
C ASN A 167 -7.13 14.94 12.44
N VAL A 168 -5.92 15.22 12.00
CA VAL A 168 -5.21 14.44 11.00
C VAL A 168 -3.81 14.09 11.50
N ALA A 169 -3.31 12.93 11.11
CA ALA A 169 -1.95 12.50 11.42
C ALA A 169 -1.35 11.67 10.28
N LEU A 170 -0.03 11.68 10.18
CA LEU A 170 0.71 10.80 9.30
C LEU A 170 1.00 9.48 10.02
N ILE A 171 0.85 8.39 9.29
CA ILE A 171 1.34 7.07 9.67
C ILE A 171 2.20 6.52 8.53
N PRO A 172 3.19 5.64 8.81
CA PRO A 172 4.10 5.12 7.80
C PRO A 172 3.43 4.04 6.93
N GLY A 173 2.42 4.44 6.16
CA GLY A 173 1.65 3.54 5.30
C GLY A 173 0.91 2.46 6.08
N SER A 174 1.13 1.21 5.69
CA SER A 174 0.72 0.02 6.45
C SER A 174 1.76 -0.40 7.47
N GLY A 175 2.94 0.20 7.42
CA GLY A 175 4.14 -0.37 8.00
C GLY A 175 4.52 -1.71 7.36
N VAL A 176 5.71 -2.19 7.63
CA VAL A 176 6.15 -3.53 7.23
C VAL A 176 6.30 -4.42 8.46
N ASN A 177 5.83 -5.67 8.36
CA ASN A 177 6.05 -6.66 9.41
C ASN A 177 7.48 -7.18 9.31
N LEU A 178 8.36 -6.70 10.18
CA LEU A 178 9.79 -7.00 10.17
C LEU A 178 10.12 -8.44 10.56
N GLN A 179 9.20 -9.13 11.25
CA GLN A 179 9.34 -10.56 11.59
C GLN A 179 8.94 -11.45 10.41
N TYR A 180 7.94 -11.02 9.63
CA TYR A 180 7.53 -11.74 8.42
C TYR A 180 8.47 -11.46 7.24
N HIS A 181 8.92 -10.21 7.09
CA HIS A 181 9.95 -9.79 6.13
C HIS A 181 11.29 -9.64 6.86
N GLU A 182 11.87 -10.78 7.23
CA GLU A 182 13.18 -10.82 7.89
C GLU A 182 14.26 -10.32 6.96
N GLN A 183 15.28 -9.69 7.52
CA GLN A 183 16.51 -9.41 6.77
C GLN A 183 17.14 -10.72 6.31
N LYS A 184 17.46 -10.82 5.04
CA LYS A 184 18.15 -11.99 4.46
C LYS A 184 19.58 -11.62 4.12
N PRO A 185 20.51 -12.59 4.19
CA PRO A 185 21.87 -12.37 3.73
C PRO A 185 21.87 -11.70 2.34
N PHE A 186 22.74 -10.74 2.15
CA PHE A 186 22.90 -10.13 0.83
C PHE A 186 23.46 -11.19 -0.12
N PRO A 187 23.00 -11.28 -1.39
CA PRO A 187 23.52 -12.27 -2.33
C PRO A 187 25.06 -12.25 -2.39
N ALA A 188 25.65 -13.42 -2.51
CA ALA A 188 27.11 -13.54 -2.56
C ALA A 188 27.71 -12.70 -3.70
N GLU A 189 28.97 -12.30 -3.56
CA GLU A 189 29.68 -11.62 -4.62
C GLU A 189 29.81 -12.52 -5.84
N THR A 190 29.10 -12.16 -6.86
CA THR A 190 29.12 -12.80 -8.19
C THR A 190 29.09 -11.70 -9.23
N GLU A 191 29.48 -12.04 -10.44
CA GLU A 191 29.32 -11.07 -11.55
C GLU A 191 27.87 -10.80 -11.91
N LEU A 192 26.94 -11.71 -11.57
CA LEU A 192 25.51 -11.59 -11.88
C LEU A 192 24.78 -10.67 -10.88
N VAL A 193 24.20 -9.61 -11.38
CA VAL A 193 23.36 -8.67 -10.60
C VAL A 193 21.90 -8.86 -10.92
N ARG A 194 21.08 -9.10 -9.87
CA ARG A 194 19.62 -9.33 -10.02
C ARG A 194 18.81 -8.12 -9.59
N PHE A 195 17.93 -7.70 -10.50
CA PHE A 195 16.91 -6.68 -10.25
C PHE A 195 15.52 -7.34 -10.15
N VAL A 196 14.67 -6.82 -9.27
CA VAL A 196 13.33 -7.36 -9.04
C VAL A 196 12.27 -6.27 -9.27
N PHE A 197 11.27 -6.56 -10.10
CA PHE A 197 10.05 -5.80 -10.22
C PHE A 197 8.90 -6.64 -9.63
N CYS A 198 8.15 -6.08 -8.71
CA CYS A 198 7.02 -6.76 -8.07
C CYS A 198 5.83 -5.82 -7.98
N SER A 199 4.81 -6.02 -8.82
CA SER A 199 3.59 -5.22 -8.84
C SER A 199 2.53 -5.88 -9.72
N ARG A 200 1.28 -5.38 -9.67
CA ARG A 200 0.38 -5.56 -10.81
C ARG A 200 1.04 -4.93 -12.04
N ILE A 201 1.14 -5.71 -13.10
CA ILE A 201 1.85 -5.30 -14.31
C ILE A 201 0.89 -4.49 -15.19
N ARG A 202 1.11 -3.19 -15.21
CA ARG A 202 0.36 -2.19 -15.93
C ARG A 202 1.22 -0.95 -16.18
N PHE A 203 0.83 -0.15 -17.16
CA PHE A 203 1.57 1.04 -17.58
C PHE A 203 2.00 1.94 -16.42
N GLU A 204 1.05 2.34 -15.57
CA GLU A 204 1.32 3.30 -14.49
C GLU A 204 2.21 2.74 -13.36
N LYS A 205 2.53 1.45 -13.40
CA LYS A 205 3.50 0.84 -12.47
C LYS A 205 4.93 0.88 -12.98
N GLY A 206 5.13 1.45 -14.19
CA GLY A 206 6.46 1.66 -14.75
C GLY A 206 7.06 0.39 -15.36
N ILE A 207 6.24 -0.54 -15.84
CA ILE A 207 6.74 -1.77 -16.45
C ILE A 207 7.52 -1.49 -17.75
N GLU A 208 7.14 -0.44 -18.49
CA GLU A 208 7.82 -0.11 -19.75
C GLU A 208 9.22 0.45 -19.50
N GLU A 209 9.38 1.28 -18.45
CA GLU A 209 10.68 1.77 -18.01
C GLU A 209 11.57 0.61 -17.52
N TYR A 210 10.98 -0.35 -16.79
CA TYR A 210 11.72 -1.54 -16.35
C TYR A 210 12.17 -2.42 -17.53
N ILE A 211 11.30 -2.64 -18.52
CA ILE A 211 11.62 -3.37 -19.75
C ILE A 211 12.73 -2.66 -20.53
N ALA A 212 12.66 -1.33 -20.65
CA ALA A 212 13.70 -0.55 -21.35
C ALA A 212 15.06 -0.69 -20.67
N ALA A 213 15.11 -0.69 -19.32
CA ALA A 213 16.34 -0.92 -18.58
C ALA A 213 16.88 -2.34 -18.76
N ALA A 214 16.00 -3.35 -18.75
CA ALA A 214 16.39 -4.75 -19.01
C ALA A 214 16.95 -4.93 -20.43
N GLN A 215 16.28 -4.38 -21.44
CA GLN A 215 16.74 -4.43 -22.82
C GLN A 215 18.11 -3.73 -23.01
N HIS A 216 18.26 -2.54 -22.41
CA HIS A 216 19.54 -1.82 -22.46
C HIS A 216 20.69 -2.65 -21.86
N CYS A 217 20.47 -3.26 -20.69
CA CYS A 217 21.49 -4.08 -20.05
C CYS A 217 21.84 -5.33 -20.89
N PHE A 218 20.83 -5.95 -21.50
CA PHE A 218 21.01 -7.07 -22.42
C PHE A 218 21.85 -6.68 -23.65
N ASP A 219 21.51 -5.57 -24.31
CA ASP A 219 22.22 -5.07 -25.50
C ASP A 219 23.66 -4.67 -25.20
N LYS A 220 23.93 -4.18 -24.00
CA LYS A 220 25.27 -3.85 -23.51
C LYS A 220 26.10 -5.06 -23.05
N GLY A 221 25.47 -6.24 -22.95
CA GLY A 221 26.12 -7.45 -22.45
C GLY A 221 26.47 -7.40 -20.95
N TYR A 222 25.74 -6.60 -20.16
CA TYR A 222 25.90 -6.63 -18.70
C TYR A 222 25.43 -7.98 -18.15
N ASN A 223 26.15 -8.54 -17.18
CA ASN A 223 25.75 -9.78 -16.53
C ASN A 223 24.65 -9.50 -15.50
N THR A 224 23.41 -9.37 -15.99
CA THR A 224 22.24 -8.99 -15.19
C THR A 224 21.07 -9.97 -15.41
N GLU A 225 20.23 -10.12 -14.41
CA GLU A 225 18.95 -10.80 -14.49
C GLU A 225 17.82 -9.87 -13.98
N PHE A 226 16.89 -9.56 -14.85
CA PHE A 226 15.71 -8.76 -14.53
C PHE A 226 14.50 -9.67 -14.30
N ILE A 227 13.99 -9.73 -13.06
CA ILE A 227 12.89 -10.61 -12.65
C ILE A 227 11.62 -9.79 -12.50
N VAL A 228 10.52 -10.25 -13.13
CA VAL A 228 9.21 -9.59 -13.10
C VAL A 228 8.19 -10.50 -12.42
N LEU A 229 7.54 -9.99 -11.35
CA LEU A 229 6.49 -10.68 -10.61
C LEU A 229 5.19 -9.87 -10.65
N GLY A 230 4.08 -10.55 -10.89
CA GLY A 230 2.73 -9.99 -10.77
C GLY A 230 1.77 -10.45 -11.84
N SER A 231 0.50 -10.13 -11.64
CA SER A 231 -0.55 -10.35 -12.64
C SER A 231 -0.56 -9.23 -13.67
N CYS A 232 -0.71 -9.58 -14.94
CA CYS A 232 -0.77 -8.63 -16.04
C CYS A 232 -2.17 -8.03 -16.23
N GLU A 233 -2.22 -6.76 -16.57
CA GLU A 233 -3.38 -6.08 -17.12
C GLU A 233 -3.10 -5.80 -18.61
N GLY A 234 -4.12 -5.95 -19.47
CA GLY A 234 -3.93 -5.79 -20.93
C GLY A 234 -3.05 -6.90 -21.55
N ASP A 235 -2.25 -6.53 -22.52
CA ASP A 235 -1.45 -7.46 -23.33
C ASP A 235 -0.02 -7.70 -22.81
N TYR A 236 0.29 -7.24 -21.62
CA TYR A 236 1.64 -7.35 -21.06
C TYR A 236 2.11 -8.79 -20.86
N GLU A 237 1.20 -9.75 -20.68
CA GLU A 237 1.58 -11.15 -20.49
C GLU A 237 2.29 -11.73 -21.74
N ASN A 238 1.78 -11.42 -22.94
CA ASN A 238 2.40 -11.83 -24.20
C ASN A 238 3.77 -11.15 -24.40
N ILE A 239 3.85 -9.86 -24.12
CA ILE A 239 5.10 -9.08 -24.22
C ILE A 239 6.17 -9.65 -23.29
N LEU A 240 5.85 -9.92 -22.03
CA LEU A 240 6.80 -10.42 -21.05
C LEU A 240 7.23 -11.86 -21.33
N ASN A 241 6.33 -12.69 -21.87
CA ASN A 241 6.68 -14.05 -22.29
C ASN A 241 7.63 -14.05 -23.49
N ASP A 242 7.43 -13.18 -24.47
CA ASP A 242 8.36 -13.01 -25.61
C ASP A 242 9.75 -12.54 -25.15
N LEU A 243 9.81 -11.53 -24.27
CA LEU A 243 11.06 -11.04 -23.70
C LEU A 243 11.77 -12.10 -22.85
N THR A 244 11.02 -12.97 -22.18
CA THR A 244 11.57 -14.10 -21.42
C THR A 244 12.17 -15.14 -22.36
N GLN A 245 11.52 -15.47 -23.47
CA GLN A 245 12.06 -16.39 -24.49
C GLN A 245 13.34 -15.85 -25.15
N LYS A 246 13.44 -14.53 -25.31
CA LYS A 246 14.64 -13.84 -25.82
C LYS A 246 15.78 -13.74 -24.77
N GLY A 247 15.51 -14.10 -23.51
CA GLY A 247 16.50 -14.02 -22.42
C GLY A 247 16.78 -12.61 -21.92
N ILE A 248 15.91 -11.62 -22.26
CA ILE A 248 16.06 -10.22 -21.86
C ILE A 248 15.67 -10.02 -20.40
N LEU A 249 14.60 -10.68 -19.97
CA LEU A 249 14.12 -10.68 -18.58
C LEU A 249 13.51 -12.04 -18.23
N LYS A 250 13.09 -12.22 -16.98
CA LYS A 250 12.41 -13.43 -16.48
C LYS A 250 11.06 -13.07 -15.89
N TYR A 251 9.97 -13.35 -16.59
CA TYR A 251 8.62 -13.23 -16.06
C TYR A 251 8.22 -14.51 -15.33
N VAL A 252 7.84 -14.38 -14.06
CA VAL A 252 7.47 -15.53 -13.21
C VAL A 252 6.00 -15.56 -12.82
N GLY A 253 5.22 -14.61 -13.35
CA GLY A 253 3.79 -14.53 -13.04
C GLY A 253 3.46 -14.05 -11.62
N PRO A 254 2.18 -14.12 -11.23
CA PRO A 254 1.77 -13.79 -9.86
C PRO A 254 2.27 -14.83 -8.86
N GLN A 255 2.81 -14.37 -7.73
CA GLN A 255 3.36 -15.21 -6.68
C GLN A 255 2.59 -15.01 -5.36
N CYS A 256 2.33 -16.10 -4.65
CA CYS A 256 1.73 -16.06 -3.31
C CYS A 256 2.72 -15.56 -2.25
N ASP A 257 4.00 -15.85 -2.44
CA ASP A 257 5.10 -15.39 -1.58
C ASP A 257 6.21 -14.76 -2.42
N VAL A 258 6.43 -13.46 -2.23
CA VAL A 258 7.42 -12.67 -2.96
C VAL A 258 8.78 -12.61 -2.27
N ARG A 259 8.87 -13.03 -1.00
CA ARG A 259 10.09 -12.96 -0.18
C ARG A 259 11.29 -13.70 -0.77
N PRO A 260 11.16 -14.91 -1.36
CA PRO A 260 12.29 -15.58 -2.00
C PRO A 260 12.92 -14.76 -3.14
N PHE A 261 12.10 -14.02 -3.90
CA PHE A 261 12.57 -13.18 -5.01
C PHE A 261 13.30 -11.94 -4.51
N PHE A 262 12.79 -11.27 -3.46
CA PHE A 262 13.54 -10.20 -2.82
C PHE A 262 14.87 -10.71 -2.24
N ALA A 263 14.88 -11.92 -1.66
CA ALA A 263 16.11 -12.50 -1.12
C ALA A 263 17.17 -12.78 -2.21
N LEU A 264 16.74 -13.18 -3.41
CA LEU A 264 17.61 -13.41 -4.56
C LEU A 264 18.12 -12.10 -5.20
N GLY A 265 17.31 -11.04 -5.17
CA GLY A 265 17.65 -9.75 -5.76
C GLY A 265 18.71 -8.99 -4.97
N GLN A 266 19.43 -8.12 -5.64
CA GLN A 266 20.30 -7.12 -5.01
C GLN A 266 19.62 -5.76 -4.91
N CYS A 267 18.69 -5.47 -5.82
CA CYS A 267 17.96 -4.22 -5.88
C CYS A 267 16.53 -4.45 -6.39
N THR A 268 15.56 -3.78 -5.80
CA THR A 268 14.18 -3.71 -6.32
C THR A 268 13.99 -2.41 -7.09
N ILE A 269 13.52 -2.51 -8.32
CA ILE A 269 13.19 -1.38 -9.18
C ILE A 269 11.67 -1.25 -9.23
N HIS A 270 11.14 -0.11 -8.76
CA HIS A 270 9.71 0.18 -8.76
C HIS A 270 9.45 1.58 -9.33
N PRO A 271 9.50 1.74 -10.67
CA PRO A 271 9.47 3.05 -11.33
C PRO A 271 8.03 3.56 -11.53
N THR A 272 7.19 3.35 -10.53
CA THR A 272 5.76 3.67 -10.57
C THR A 272 5.50 5.17 -10.63
N PHE A 273 4.51 5.57 -11.41
CA PHE A 273 3.88 6.90 -11.37
C PHE A 273 2.40 6.82 -10.98
N TYR A 274 1.94 5.64 -10.55
CA TYR A 274 0.60 5.44 -9.98
C TYR A 274 0.44 6.22 -8.66
N PRO A 275 -0.75 6.79 -8.38
CA PRO A 275 -1.02 7.50 -7.11
C PRO A 275 -1.00 6.54 -5.92
N GLU A 276 0.13 6.43 -5.27
CA GLU A 276 0.32 5.59 -4.09
C GLU A 276 -0.05 6.31 -2.79
N GLY A 277 -0.47 5.52 -1.78
CA GLY A 277 -0.44 5.98 -0.40
C GLY A 277 0.97 5.85 0.16
N MET A 278 1.43 4.59 0.24
CA MET A 278 2.80 4.17 0.55
C MET A 278 3.07 2.85 -0.17
N SER A 279 4.23 2.70 -0.79
CA SER A 279 4.59 1.49 -1.55
C SER A 279 5.01 0.36 -0.61
N ASN A 280 4.11 -0.61 -0.40
CA ASN A 280 4.43 -1.78 0.42
C ASN A 280 5.57 -2.63 -0.20
N VAL A 281 5.63 -2.72 -1.52
CA VAL A 281 6.69 -3.44 -2.24
C VAL A 281 8.08 -2.91 -1.88
N LEU A 282 8.23 -1.59 -1.84
CA LEU A 282 9.49 -0.97 -1.42
C LEU A 282 9.79 -1.23 0.06
N LEU A 283 8.79 -1.15 0.94
CA LEU A 283 8.96 -1.46 2.36
C LEU A 283 9.38 -2.93 2.58
N GLU A 284 8.77 -3.87 1.87
CA GLU A 284 9.07 -5.31 1.93
C GLU A 284 10.48 -5.63 1.42
N SER A 285 10.88 -4.98 0.32
CA SER A 285 12.24 -5.07 -0.24
C SER A 285 13.28 -4.52 0.74
N CYS A 286 13.07 -3.31 1.26
CA CYS A 286 13.95 -2.69 2.25
C CYS A 286 14.04 -3.54 3.53
N ALA A 287 12.92 -4.12 3.98
CA ALA A 287 12.90 -5.02 5.13
C ALA A 287 13.75 -6.28 4.90
N THR A 288 13.79 -6.78 3.65
CA THR A 288 14.66 -7.90 3.27
C THR A 288 16.15 -7.52 3.20
N GLY A 289 16.48 -6.22 3.31
CA GLY A 289 17.84 -5.68 3.22
C GLY A 289 18.30 -5.48 1.77
N ARG A 290 17.45 -4.96 0.91
CA ARG A 290 17.74 -4.72 -0.51
C ARG A 290 17.65 -3.24 -0.83
N ALA A 291 18.58 -2.79 -1.68
CA ALA A 291 18.53 -1.44 -2.24
C ALA A 291 17.27 -1.26 -3.11
N ILE A 292 16.86 -0.02 -3.30
CA ILE A 292 15.69 0.29 -4.12
C ILE A 292 16.00 1.36 -5.15
N ILE A 293 15.40 1.26 -6.35
CA ILE A 293 15.36 2.34 -7.33
C ILE A 293 13.88 2.65 -7.58
N THR A 294 13.47 3.88 -7.32
CA THR A 294 12.07 4.25 -7.44
C THR A 294 11.92 5.71 -7.89
N THR A 295 10.71 6.10 -8.25
CA THR A 295 10.44 7.47 -8.69
C THR A 295 10.29 8.44 -7.51
N ASN A 296 10.36 9.74 -7.80
CA ASN A 296 10.05 10.83 -6.87
C ASN A 296 8.55 10.96 -6.53
N ARG A 297 7.75 9.90 -6.80
CA ARG A 297 6.32 9.86 -6.51
C ARG A 297 6.05 9.86 -5.00
N PRO A 298 5.06 10.64 -4.50
CA PRO A 298 4.60 10.51 -3.12
C PRO A 298 4.17 9.07 -2.78
N GLY A 299 4.59 8.57 -1.63
CA GLY A 299 4.41 7.18 -1.23
C GLY A 299 5.55 6.24 -1.66
N CYS A 300 6.48 6.73 -2.48
CA CYS A 300 7.71 6.03 -2.86
C CYS A 300 8.95 6.79 -2.37
N ARG A 301 9.02 8.10 -2.65
CA ARG A 301 10.18 8.95 -2.31
C ARG A 301 10.45 9.04 -0.80
N GLU A 302 9.45 8.83 0.04
CA GLU A 302 9.61 8.83 1.51
C GLU A 302 10.42 7.63 2.02
N ILE A 303 10.49 6.55 1.22
CA ILE A 303 11.18 5.30 1.58
C ILE A 303 12.66 5.35 1.17
N VAL A 304 12.99 6.15 0.16
CA VAL A 304 14.34 6.23 -0.40
C VAL A 304 15.08 7.47 0.11
N ASP A 305 16.33 7.29 0.56
CA ASP A 305 17.33 8.34 0.76
C ASP A 305 18.31 8.20 -0.38
N ASP A 306 18.26 9.14 -1.34
CA ASP A 306 19.00 9.05 -2.61
C ASP A 306 20.50 8.90 -2.39
N GLY A 307 21.11 7.91 -3.04
CA GLY A 307 22.52 7.55 -2.89
C GLY A 307 22.88 6.82 -1.59
N ILE A 308 21.96 6.64 -0.65
CA ILE A 308 22.22 5.99 0.66
C ILE A 308 21.63 4.58 0.72
N ASN A 309 20.31 4.45 0.50
CA ASN A 309 19.61 3.15 0.50
C ASN A 309 19.04 2.78 -0.87
N GLY A 310 19.25 3.62 -1.87
CA GLY A 310 18.73 3.45 -3.22
C GLY A 310 18.91 4.70 -4.06
N PHE A 311 18.17 4.77 -5.16
CA PHE A 311 18.18 5.91 -6.07
C PHE A 311 16.77 6.39 -6.40
N VAL A 312 16.63 7.70 -6.58
CA VAL A 312 15.42 8.35 -7.05
C VAL A 312 15.55 8.65 -8.55
N VAL A 313 14.50 8.34 -9.31
CA VAL A 313 14.40 8.64 -10.74
C VAL A 313 13.16 9.49 -11.03
N ASN A 314 13.19 10.18 -12.17
CA ASN A 314 12.04 10.90 -12.69
C ASN A 314 10.95 9.91 -13.14
N GLN A 315 9.69 10.32 -13.00
CA GLN A 315 8.56 9.51 -13.46
C GLN A 315 8.55 9.49 -15.00
N GLN A 316 8.27 8.33 -15.59
CA GLN A 316 8.16 8.16 -17.05
C GLN A 316 9.44 8.55 -17.81
N ASP A 317 10.61 8.31 -17.21
CA ASP A 317 11.91 8.61 -17.80
C ASP A 317 12.80 7.35 -17.83
N CYS A 318 12.74 6.65 -18.98
CA CYS A 318 13.57 5.45 -19.20
C CYS A 318 15.06 5.73 -19.12
N ASN A 319 15.50 6.91 -19.61
CA ASN A 319 16.93 7.25 -19.65
C ASN A 319 17.48 7.49 -18.22
N ASP A 320 16.71 8.17 -17.38
CA ASP A 320 17.08 8.39 -16.00
C ASP A 320 17.13 7.05 -15.23
N LEU A 321 16.14 6.16 -15.44
CA LEU A 321 16.18 4.82 -14.85
C LEU A 321 17.39 4.02 -15.31
N ILE A 322 17.69 3.99 -16.61
CA ILE A 322 18.87 3.31 -17.17
C ILE A 322 20.14 3.85 -16.52
N SER A 323 20.29 5.16 -16.43
CA SER A 323 21.45 5.81 -15.81
C SER A 323 21.64 5.38 -14.35
N LYS A 324 20.55 5.26 -13.56
CA LYS A 324 20.63 4.81 -12.16
C LYS A 324 20.90 3.31 -12.04
N VAL A 325 20.41 2.49 -12.97
CA VAL A 325 20.77 1.07 -13.06
C VAL A 325 22.27 0.91 -13.35
N GLU A 326 22.81 1.64 -14.33
CA GLU A 326 24.26 1.63 -14.62
C GLU A 326 25.07 2.13 -13.43
N THR A 327 24.61 3.19 -12.74
CA THR A 327 25.24 3.68 -11.51
C THR A 327 25.29 2.58 -10.45
N PHE A 328 24.18 1.84 -10.24
CA PHE A 328 24.14 0.74 -9.28
C PHE A 328 25.08 -0.41 -9.68
N LEU A 329 25.12 -0.75 -10.98
CA LEU A 329 26.01 -1.79 -11.51
C LEU A 329 27.49 -1.45 -11.32
N ALA A 330 27.86 -0.17 -11.47
CA ALA A 330 29.23 0.31 -11.29
C ALA A 330 29.69 0.31 -9.81
N LEU A 331 28.78 0.19 -8.85
CA LEU A 331 29.16 0.13 -7.44
C LEU A 331 29.85 -1.20 -7.10
N PRO A 332 30.93 -1.18 -6.27
CA PRO A 332 31.46 -2.40 -5.68
C PRO A 332 30.40 -3.18 -4.90
N HIS A 333 30.53 -4.50 -4.83
CA HIS A 333 29.61 -5.38 -4.13
C HIS A 333 29.31 -4.92 -2.69
N GLU A 334 30.35 -4.57 -1.92
CA GLU A 334 30.20 -4.09 -0.54
C GLU A 334 29.41 -2.78 -0.44
N LYS A 335 29.47 -1.92 -1.45
CA LYS A 335 28.64 -0.69 -1.49
C LYS A 335 27.18 -1.02 -1.76
N ARG A 336 26.90 -1.93 -2.68
CA ARG A 336 25.51 -2.40 -2.94
C ARG A 336 24.92 -3.07 -1.70
N LYS A 337 25.72 -3.89 -0.98
CA LYS A 337 25.33 -4.50 0.30
C LYS A 337 25.05 -3.44 1.37
N ALA A 338 25.93 -2.46 1.52
CA ALA A 338 25.76 -1.37 2.48
C ALA A 338 24.49 -0.54 2.22
N MET A 339 24.12 -0.33 0.95
CA MET A 339 22.83 0.29 0.58
C MET A 339 21.64 -0.56 1.03
N GLY A 340 21.68 -1.87 0.85
CA GLY A 340 20.65 -2.78 1.33
C GLY A 340 20.51 -2.77 2.85
N GLU A 341 21.63 -2.74 3.58
CA GLU A 341 21.64 -2.61 5.04
C GLU A 341 21.08 -1.25 5.50
N ALA A 342 21.38 -0.17 4.78
CA ALA A 342 20.83 1.14 5.05
C ALA A 342 19.31 1.16 4.83
N ALA A 343 18.82 0.47 3.79
CA ALA A 343 17.40 0.29 3.52
C ALA A 343 16.69 -0.43 4.68
N ARG A 344 17.29 -1.49 5.20
CA ARG A 344 16.79 -2.22 6.38
C ARG A 344 16.71 -1.32 7.61
N ARG A 345 17.77 -0.62 7.94
CA ARG A 345 17.80 0.30 9.10
C ARG A 345 16.73 1.38 9.01
N LYS A 346 16.50 1.93 7.81
CA LYS A 346 15.46 2.94 7.60
C LYS A 346 14.06 2.40 7.91
N VAL A 347 13.71 1.21 7.39
CA VAL A 347 12.37 0.67 7.63
C VAL A 347 12.17 0.19 9.07
N GLU A 348 13.20 -0.27 9.75
CA GLU A 348 13.17 -0.57 11.19
C GLU A 348 12.83 0.66 12.03
N LYS A 349 13.41 1.80 11.69
CA LYS A 349 13.24 3.04 12.43
C LYS A 349 11.93 3.75 12.13
N GLU A 350 11.52 3.78 10.85
CA GLU A 350 10.50 4.72 10.38
C GLU A 350 9.23 4.02 9.89
N PHE A 351 9.29 2.73 9.52
CA PHE A 351 8.21 2.03 8.84
C PHE A 351 7.84 0.68 9.50
N ASP A 352 8.27 0.42 10.73
CA ASP A 352 7.81 -0.76 11.45
C ASP A 352 6.29 -0.72 11.59
N ARG A 353 5.62 -1.84 11.32
CA ARG A 353 4.16 -1.99 11.49
C ARG A 353 3.71 -1.71 12.92
N GLN A 354 4.57 -1.89 13.91
CA GLN A 354 4.25 -1.59 15.30
C GLN A 354 3.89 -0.11 15.50
N ILE A 355 4.54 0.80 14.77
CA ILE A 355 4.21 2.24 14.80
C ILE A 355 2.75 2.47 14.39
N VAL A 356 2.29 1.75 13.36
CA VAL A 356 0.90 1.83 12.88
C VAL A 356 -0.07 1.23 13.89
N ILE A 357 0.27 0.06 14.47
CA ILE A 357 -0.54 -0.60 15.51
C ILE A 357 -0.73 0.35 16.70
N ASP A 358 0.35 0.93 17.20
CA ASP A 358 0.33 1.83 18.36
C ASP A 358 -0.49 3.09 18.09
N ALA A 359 -0.41 3.64 16.88
CA ALA A 359 -1.22 4.79 16.48
C ALA A 359 -2.74 4.47 16.58
N TYR A 360 -3.17 3.32 16.06
CA TYR A 360 -4.57 2.91 16.17
C TYR A 360 -5.00 2.60 17.59
N LEU A 361 -4.18 1.87 18.36
CA LEU A 361 -4.46 1.56 19.76
C LEU A 361 -4.60 2.83 20.60
N SER A 362 -3.71 3.80 20.41
CA SER A 362 -3.76 5.10 21.09
C SER A 362 -5.08 5.84 20.84
N GLU A 363 -5.55 5.90 19.58
CA GLU A 363 -6.81 6.57 19.27
C GLU A 363 -8.03 5.84 19.87
N ILE A 364 -8.03 4.51 19.86
CA ILE A 364 -9.11 3.73 20.49
C ILE A 364 -9.16 3.96 22.00
N GLU A 365 -8.01 4.01 22.68
CA GLU A 365 -7.96 4.31 24.12
C GLU A 365 -8.43 5.73 24.43
N LYS A 366 -8.04 6.73 23.64
CA LYS A 366 -8.55 8.11 23.77
C LYS A 366 -10.08 8.20 23.61
N ILE A 367 -10.66 7.39 22.72
CA ILE A 367 -12.13 7.32 22.55
C ILE A 367 -12.80 6.68 23.77
N LYS A 368 -12.19 5.64 24.36
CA LYS A 368 -12.71 4.99 25.59
C LYS A 368 -12.73 5.94 26.79
N THR A 369 -11.67 6.72 26.95
CA THR A 369 -11.53 7.64 28.11
C THR A 369 -12.42 8.88 28.03
N LYS A 370 -12.91 9.25 26.81
CA LYS A 370 -13.81 10.40 26.60
C LYS A 370 -15.30 10.05 26.79
N LYS A 371 -15.64 8.78 26.96
CA LYS A 371 -17.00 8.28 27.23
C LYS A 371 -17.16 7.87 28.68
#